data_4935da5b5a0e5ae0cd5081998fc25b5f
#
_entry.id   4935da5b5a0e5ae0cd5081998fc25b5f
#
_cell.length_a   1.000
_cell.length_b   1.000
_cell.length_c   1.000
_cell.angle_alpha   90.00
_cell.angle_beta   90.00
_cell.angle_gamma   90.00
#
_symmetry.space_group_name_H-M   'P 1'
#
loop_
_entity.id
_entity.type
_entity.pdbx_description
1 polymer ?
#
loop_
_entity_poly.entity_id
_entity_poly.type
_entity_poly.pdbx_seq_one_letter_code
_entity_poly.pdbx_strand_id
1 'polypeptide(L)'
;FLVSIKLLEKGIKTLGAEYTDALFESVSNPFAGLLVGILCTVLVQSSSVTTATIVGLVGSGVLSLEYAIPMVMGANIGTTVTNTLVSFGHVRREQEFKRAFAASTMHDFFNLLVVIILFPLDLYTGFITRMAENGTDFVLATGFTATKPNSPIKAGIKWGSNNILDGLSSIPFIGNLSENSYRVYAVLLIIIAITFIFL
;
A
#
# COMPACT_ATOMS: atom_id res chain seq x y z
N PHE A 1 0.70 -9.80 8.75
CA PHE A 1 0.36 -8.87 7.67
C PHE A 1 -0.86 -7.99 8.02
N LEU A 2 -2.07 -8.54 8.26
CA LEU A 2 -3.26 -7.72 8.58
C LEU A 2 -3.13 -6.92 9.87
N VAL A 3 -2.43 -7.45 10.87
CA VAL A 3 -2.08 -6.71 12.10
C VAL A 3 -1.14 -5.56 11.78
N SER A 4 -0.17 -5.78 10.88
CA SER A 4 0.77 -4.74 10.45
C SER A 4 0.08 -3.57 9.76
N ILE A 5 -0.88 -3.85 8.87
CA ILE A 5 -1.71 -2.80 8.24
C ILE A 5 -2.47 -1.99 9.32
N LYS A 6 -3.00 -2.67 10.34
CA LYS A 6 -3.73 -2.01 11.43
C LYS A 6 -2.82 -1.14 12.30
N LEU A 7 -1.59 -1.58 12.56
CA LEU A 7 -0.57 -0.79 13.25
C LEU A 7 -0.13 0.41 12.42
N LEU A 8 0.05 0.23 11.11
CA LEU A 8 0.39 1.30 10.18
C LEU A 8 -0.72 2.37 10.17
N GLU A 9 -1.99 1.96 10.01
CA GLU A 9 -3.15 2.85 10.10
C GLU A 9 -3.13 3.66 11.40
N LYS A 10 -2.92 2.98 12.54
CA LYS A 10 -2.91 3.64 13.83
C LYS A 10 -1.73 4.60 13.98
N GLY A 11 -0.55 4.21 13.51
CA GLY A 11 0.64 5.06 13.48
C GLY A 11 0.40 6.34 12.69
N ILE A 12 -0.13 6.23 11.47
CA ILE A 12 -0.45 7.40 10.63
C ILE A 12 -1.48 8.30 11.32
N LYS A 13 -2.56 7.74 11.85
CA LYS A 13 -3.59 8.53 12.58
C LYS A 13 -3.04 9.22 13.83
N THR A 14 -2.06 8.61 14.49
CA THR A 14 -1.42 9.19 15.71
C THR A 14 -0.47 10.33 15.37
N LEU A 15 0.07 10.40 14.14
CA LEU A 15 0.87 11.56 13.69
C LEU A 15 0.06 12.87 13.68
N GLY A 16 -1.26 12.79 13.63
CA GLY A 16 -2.17 13.93 13.58
C GLY A 16 -2.53 14.37 12.17
N ALA A 17 -3.62 15.15 12.06
CA ALA A 17 -4.19 15.56 10.77
C ALA A 17 -3.19 16.35 9.92
N GLU A 18 -2.44 17.25 10.51
CA GLU A 18 -1.46 18.11 9.81
C GLU A 18 -0.42 17.28 9.01
N TYR A 19 0.12 16.22 9.63
CA TYR A 19 1.10 15.35 8.97
C TYR A 19 0.43 14.40 7.98
N THR A 20 -0.77 13.96 8.30
CA THR A 20 -1.56 13.10 7.43
C THR A 20 -1.92 13.85 6.15
N ASP A 21 -2.37 15.10 6.28
CA ASP A 21 -2.72 15.97 5.17
C ASP A 21 -1.49 16.29 4.31
N ALA A 22 -0.35 16.61 4.91
CA ALA A 22 0.91 16.85 4.20
C ALA A 22 1.40 15.60 3.43
N LEU A 23 1.25 14.39 4.01
CA LEU A 23 1.54 13.13 3.32
C LEU A 23 0.60 12.94 2.12
N PHE A 24 -0.69 13.24 2.27
CA PHE A 24 -1.66 13.11 1.17
C PHE A 24 -1.49 14.20 0.12
N GLU A 25 -1.13 15.41 0.52
CA GLU A 25 -0.80 16.48 -0.42
C GLU A 25 0.40 16.08 -1.30
N SER A 26 1.38 15.37 -0.76
CA SER A 26 2.52 14.87 -1.53
C SER A 26 2.15 13.82 -2.58
N VAL A 27 1.08 13.06 -2.37
CA VAL A 27 0.55 12.06 -3.31
C VAL A 27 -0.72 12.53 -4.05
N SER A 28 -1.16 13.75 -3.82
CA SER A 28 -2.31 14.36 -4.51
C SER A 28 -2.08 14.51 -6.01
N ASN A 29 -0.82 14.61 -6.42
CA ASN A 29 -0.46 14.49 -7.83
C ASN A 29 -0.51 13.01 -8.25
N PRO A 30 -1.36 12.63 -9.22
CA PRO A 30 -1.48 11.25 -9.68
C PRO A 30 -0.16 10.62 -10.13
N PHE A 31 0.75 11.42 -10.72
CA PHE A 31 2.09 10.97 -11.08
C PHE A 31 2.93 10.62 -9.84
N ALA A 32 2.84 11.41 -8.78
CA ALA A 32 3.51 11.09 -7.52
C ALA A 32 2.96 9.81 -6.91
N GLY A 33 1.64 9.62 -6.92
CA GLY A 33 1.00 8.37 -6.51
C GLY A 33 1.52 7.16 -7.28
N LEU A 34 1.60 7.26 -8.61
CA LEU A 34 2.16 6.22 -9.47
C LEU A 34 3.61 5.90 -9.11
N LEU A 35 4.46 6.91 -8.92
CA LEU A 35 5.85 6.73 -8.52
C LEU A 35 5.97 6.08 -7.13
N VAL A 36 5.16 6.50 -6.17
CA VAL A 36 5.11 5.89 -4.83
C VAL A 36 4.73 4.42 -4.93
N GLY A 37 3.74 4.06 -5.74
CA GLY A 37 3.36 2.67 -5.98
C GLY A 37 4.52 1.83 -6.56
N ILE A 38 5.25 2.36 -7.54
CA ILE A 38 6.45 1.73 -8.11
C ILE A 38 7.49 1.51 -7.01
N LEU A 39 7.87 2.58 -6.30
CA LEU A 39 8.90 2.53 -5.27
C LEU A 39 8.55 1.58 -4.14
N CYS A 40 7.32 1.64 -3.63
CA CYS A 40 6.86 0.70 -2.60
C CYS A 40 7.00 -0.75 -3.06
N THR A 41 6.60 -1.06 -4.29
CA THR A 41 6.69 -2.43 -4.80
C THR A 41 8.14 -2.87 -5.01
N VAL A 42 8.99 -2.00 -5.53
CA VAL A 42 10.43 -2.30 -5.69
C VAL A 42 11.09 -2.56 -4.34
N LEU A 43 10.73 -1.79 -3.31
CA LEU A 43 11.27 -1.97 -1.96
C LEU A 43 10.72 -3.23 -1.28
N VAL A 44 9.41 -3.44 -1.34
CA VAL A 44 8.72 -4.60 -0.72
C VAL A 44 8.95 -5.89 -1.51
N GLN A 45 9.33 -5.79 -2.79
CA GLN A 45 9.51 -6.91 -3.73
C GLN A 45 8.22 -7.74 -3.93
N SER A 46 7.05 -7.11 -3.67
CA SER A 46 5.75 -7.76 -3.78
C SER A 46 4.64 -6.76 -4.09
N SER A 47 4.12 -6.78 -5.30
CA SER A 47 2.97 -5.95 -5.68
C SER A 47 1.69 -6.36 -4.96
N SER A 48 1.53 -7.64 -4.63
CA SER A 48 0.37 -8.11 -3.87
C SER A 48 0.34 -7.52 -2.46
N VAL A 49 1.50 -7.45 -1.79
CA VAL A 49 1.62 -6.84 -0.46
C VAL A 49 1.38 -5.32 -0.55
N THR A 50 1.99 -4.66 -1.53
CA THR A 50 1.80 -3.22 -1.76
C THR A 50 0.33 -2.90 -2.04
N THR A 51 -0.30 -3.60 -2.98
CA THR A 51 -1.72 -3.40 -3.31
C THR A 51 -2.63 -3.67 -2.12
N ALA A 52 -2.41 -4.75 -1.38
CA ALA A 52 -3.22 -5.06 -0.20
C ALA A 52 -3.05 -4.01 0.91
N THR A 53 -1.85 -3.43 1.04
CA THR A 53 -1.60 -2.31 1.96
C THR A 53 -2.37 -1.05 1.52
N ILE A 54 -2.32 -0.70 0.24
CA ILE A 54 -3.07 0.44 -0.33
C ILE A 54 -4.57 0.24 -0.10
N VAL A 55 -5.11 -0.93 -0.43
CA VAL A 55 -6.53 -1.26 -0.21
C VAL A 55 -6.90 -1.20 1.27
N GLY A 56 -6.01 -1.66 2.16
CA GLY A 56 -6.21 -1.55 3.61
C GLY A 56 -6.27 -0.10 4.10
N LEU A 57 -5.42 0.77 3.56
CA LEU A 57 -5.43 2.21 3.87
C LEU A 57 -6.71 2.90 3.35
N VAL A 58 -7.18 2.53 2.15
CA VAL A 58 -8.47 3.02 1.63
C VAL A 58 -9.63 2.54 2.51
N GLY A 59 -9.67 1.25 2.84
CA GLY A 59 -10.72 0.67 3.69
C GLY A 59 -10.74 1.22 5.12
N SER A 60 -9.64 1.80 5.59
CA SER A 60 -9.56 2.47 6.89
C SER A 60 -9.91 3.96 6.85
N GLY A 61 -10.14 4.52 5.64
CA GLY A 61 -10.40 5.94 5.43
C GLY A 61 -9.16 6.82 5.59
N VAL A 62 -7.95 6.24 5.59
CA VAL A 62 -6.69 6.98 5.65
C VAL A 62 -6.30 7.49 4.26
N LEU A 63 -6.59 6.73 3.21
CA LEU A 63 -6.28 7.07 1.82
C LEU A 63 -7.57 7.13 1.00
N SER A 64 -7.73 8.15 0.16
CA SER A 64 -8.86 8.22 -0.76
C SER A 64 -8.67 7.28 -1.95
N LEU A 65 -9.78 6.83 -2.56
CA LEU A 65 -9.76 5.95 -3.72
C LEU A 65 -9.05 6.59 -4.91
N GLU A 66 -9.23 7.88 -5.08
CA GLU A 66 -8.63 8.67 -6.16
C GLU A 66 -7.10 8.62 -6.16
N TYR A 67 -6.47 8.67 -4.98
CA TYR A 67 -5.02 8.56 -4.85
C TYR A 67 -4.53 7.10 -4.89
N ALA A 68 -5.37 6.18 -4.45
CA ALA A 68 -5.04 4.76 -4.41
C ALA A 68 -4.90 4.15 -5.82
N ILE A 69 -5.72 4.57 -6.79
CA ILE A 69 -5.72 4.01 -8.14
C ILE A 69 -4.36 4.20 -8.84
N PRO A 70 -3.80 5.42 -8.92
CA PRO A 70 -2.45 5.61 -9.46
C PRO A 70 -1.37 4.80 -8.72
N MET A 71 -1.47 4.69 -7.40
CA MET A 71 -0.53 3.89 -6.61
C MET A 71 -0.61 2.39 -6.96
N VAL A 72 -1.80 1.84 -7.17
CA VAL A 72 -1.98 0.44 -7.60
C VAL A 72 -1.45 0.23 -9.01
N MET A 73 -1.68 1.18 -9.92
CA MET A 73 -1.08 1.13 -11.26
C MET A 73 0.45 1.11 -11.18
N GLY A 74 1.02 1.96 -10.33
CA GLY A 74 2.46 2.00 -10.06
C GLY A 74 2.97 0.69 -9.46
N ALA A 75 2.23 0.08 -8.54
CA ALA A 75 2.59 -1.20 -7.94
C ALA A 75 2.73 -2.31 -8.99
N ASN A 76 1.90 -2.31 -10.02
CA ASN A 76 2.01 -3.26 -11.12
C ASN A 76 3.28 -3.05 -11.95
N ILE A 77 3.66 -1.81 -12.25
CA ILE A 77 4.94 -1.51 -12.91
C ILE A 77 6.12 -1.92 -12.03
N GLY A 78 6.06 -1.65 -10.73
CA GLY A 78 7.13 -1.97 -9.79
C GLY A 78 7.52 -3.45 -9.76
N THR A 79 6.56 -4.36 -10.00
CA THR A 79 6.82 -5.80 -10.11
C THR A 79 7.79 -6.13 -11.24
N THR A 80 7.63 -5.45 -12.36
CA THR A 80 8.40 -5.72 -13.57
C THR A 80 9.81 -5.18 -13.47
N VAL A 81 9.99 -4.02 -12.85
CA VAL A 81 11.32 -3.45 -12.55
C VAL A 81 12.18 -4.45 -11.78
N THR A 82 11.59 -5.14 -10.81
CA THR A 82 12.28 -6.18 -10.04
C THR A 82 12.75 -7.33 -10.91
N ASN A 83 11.89 -7.86 -11.77
CA ASN A 83 12.23 -8.96 -12.67
C ASN A 83 13.37 -8.58 -13.63
N THR A 84 13.33 -7.36 -14.14
CA THR A 84 14.38 -6.81 -14.99
C THR A 84 15.72 -6.70 -14.25
N LEU A 85 15.69 -6.20 -13.00
CA LEU A 85 16.90 -6.14 -12.17
C LEU A 85 17.48 -7.54 -11.90
N VAL A 86 16.64 -8.53 -11.62
CA VAL A 86 17.08 -9.93 -11.41
C VAL A 86 17.71 -10.49 -12.68
N SER A 87 17.20 -10.16 -13.88
CA SER A 87 17.75 -10.63 -15.14
C SER A 87 19.20 -10.17 -15.35
N PHE A 88 19.58 -8.98 -14.84
CA PHE A 88 20.97 -8.50 -14.89
C PHE A 88 21.95 -9.36 -14.07
N GLY A 89 21.46 -10.15 -13.12
CA GLY A 89 22.29 -11.14 -12.42
C GLY A 89 22.88 -12.21 -13.34
N HIS A 90 22.27 -12.42 -14.51
CA HIS A 90 22.72 -13.39 -15.52
C HIS A 90 23.56 -12.78 -16.64
N VAL A 91 23.94 -11.50 -16.54
CA VAL A 91 24.67 -10.76 -17.62
C VAL A 91 25.95 -11.44 -18.09
N ARG A 92 26.61 -12.21 -17.21
CA ARG A 92 27.84 -12.95 -17.55
C ARG A 92 27.60 -14.21 -18.41
N ARG A 93 26.34 -14.65 -18.52
CA ARG A 93 25.94 -15.83 -19.28
C ARG A 93 25.00 -15.42 -20.39
N GLU A 94 25.56 -15.10 -21.54
CA GLU A 94 24.87 -14.47 -22.66
C GLU A 94 23.54 -15.12 -23.03
N GLN A 95 23.49 -16.46 -23.09
CA GLN A 95 22.27 -17.19 -23.47
C GLN A 95 21.19 -17.14 -22.38
N GLU A 96 21.58 -17.23 -21.11
CA GLU A 96 20.66 -17.15 -19.98
C GLU A 96 20.15 -15.71 -19.84
N PHE A 97 21.04 -14.72 -19.98
CA PHE A 97 20.67 -13.32 -19.96
C PHE A 97 19.65 -12.96 -21.03
N LYS A 98 19.91 -13.34 -22.29
CA LYS A 98 18.97 -13.07 -23.39
C LYS A 98 17.57 -13.61 -23.13
N ARG A 99 17.47 -14.81 -22.57
CA ARG A 99 16.17 -15.43 -22.24
C ARG A 99 15.50 -14.77 -21.04
N ALA A 100 16.24 -14.57 -19.97
CA ALA A 100 15.72 -13.92 -18.74
C ALA A 100 15.29 -12.47 -19.01
N PHE A 101 16.12 -11.73 -19.73
CA PHE A 101 15.85 -10.34 -20.08
C PHE A 101 14.67 -10.21 -21.06
N ALA A 102 14.59 -11.07 -22.06
CA ALA A 102 13.45 -11.06 -22.97
C ALA A 102 12.13 -11.38 -22.27
N ALA A 103 12.14 -12.35 -21.33
CA ALA A 103 10.95 -12.70 -20.56
C ALA A 103 10.50 -11.57 -19.63
N SER A 104 11.44 -10.92 -18.92
CA SER A 104 11.12 -9.79 -18.03
C SER A 104 10.63 -8.59 -18.83
N THR A 105 11.32 -8.23 -19.90
CA THR A 105 10.98 -7.06 -20.74
C THR A 105 9.60 -7.21 -21.40
N MET A 106 9.19 -8.42 -21.77
CA MET A 106 7.86 -8.66 -22.34
C MET A 106 6.75 -8.32 -21.33
N HIS A 107 6.94 -8.73 -20.08
CA HIS A 107 6.01 -8.40 -19.01
C HIS A 107 6.03 -6.89 -18.67
N ASP A 108 7.22 -6.28 -18.63
CA ASP A 108 7.41 -4.85 -18.43
C ASP A 108 6.68 -4.02 -19.48
N PHE A 109 6.86 -4.40 -20.74
CA PHE A 109 6.23 -3.71 -21.87
C PHE A 109 4.71 -3.76 -21.79
N PHE A 110 4.16 -4.89 -21.43
CA PHE A 110 2.72 -5.06 -21.28
C PHE A 110 2.15 -4.19 -20.14
N ASN A 111 2.77 -4.21 -18.97
CA ASN A 111 2.33 -3.39 -17.84
C ASN A 111 2.48 -1.90 -18.12
N LEU A 112 3.59 -1.51 -18.75
CA LEU A 112 3.83 -0.11 -19.13
C LEU A 112 2.79 0.37 -20.15
N LEU A 113 2.49 -0.44 -21.16
CA LEU A 113 1.51 -0.13 -22.20
C LEU A 113 0.10 0.04 -21.60
N VAL A 114 -0.29 -0.85 -20.68
CA VAL A 114 -1.57 -0.75 -19.96
C VAL A 114 -1.63 0.56 -19.18
N VAL A 115 -0.57 0.92 -18.46
CA VAL A 115 -0.54 2.17 -17.69
C VAL A 115 -0.52 3.40 -18.59
N ILE A 116 0.23 3.39 -19.70
CA ILE A 116 0.23 4.50 -20.68
C ILE A 116 -1.17 4.76 -21.24
N ILE A 117 -2.01 3.73 -21.38
CA ILE A 117 -3.38 3.88 -21.89
C ILE A 117 -4.35 4.22 -20.74
N LEU A 118 -4.35 3.43 -19.66
CA LEU A 118 -5.36 3.55 -18.62
C LEU A 118 -5.12 4.73 -17.69
N PHE A 119 -3.88 5.11 -17.42
CA PHE A 119 -3.57 6.21 -16.52
C PHE A 119 -4.05 7.57 -17.06
N PRO A 120 -3.76 7.97 -18.32
CA PRO A 120 -4.35 9.18 -18.87
C PRO A 120 -5.89 9.08 -19.00
N LEU A 121 -6.41 7.90 -19.38
CA LEU A 121 -7.85 7.69 -19.48
C LEU A 121 -8.52 7.95 -18.13
N ASP A 122 -7.98 7.41 -17.04
CA ASP A 122 -8.54 7.63 -15.71
C ASP A 122 -8.38 9.09 -15.26
N LEU A 123 -7.24 9.71 -15.57
CA LEU A 123 -6.93 11.09 -15.21
C LEU A 123 -7.91 12.09 -15.83
N TYR A 124 -8.35 11.86 -17.08
CA TYR A 124 -9.28 12.73 -17.79
C TYR A 124 -10.75 12.36 -17.56
N THR A 125 -11.06 11.11 -17.37
CA THR A 125 -12.45 10.63 -17.32
C THR A 125 -12.89 10.10 -15.97
N GLY A 126 -11.95 9.81 -15.07
CA GLY A 126 -12.23 9.06 -13.83
C GLY A 126 -12.81 7.67 -14.11
N PHE A 127 -12.42 7.04 -15.22
CA PHE A 127 -13.05 5.81 -15.70
C PHE A 127 -12.93 4.67 -14.69
N ILE A 128 -11.73 4.43 -14.17
CA ILE A 128 -11.47 3.34 -13.20
C ILE A 128 -12.09 3.70 -11.85
N THR A 129 -11.96 4.96 -11.43
CA THR A 129 -12.57 5.48 -10.21
C THR A 129 -14.08 5.25 -10.22
N ARG A 130 -14.77 5.67 -11.29
CA ARG A 130 -16.22 5.46 -11.45
C ARG A 130 -16.60 3.99 -11.54
N MET A 131 -15.80 3.16 -12.20
CA MET A 131 -16.03 1.71 -12.22
C MET A 131 -15.96 1.10 -10.82
N ALA A 132 -14.98 1.52 -10.01
CA ALA A 132 -14.83 1.05 -8.64
C ALA A 132 -15.99 1.50 -7.75
N GLU A 133 -16.43 2.75 -7.86
CA GLU A 133 -17.59 3.29 -7.15
C GLU A 133 -18.88 2.57 -7.54
N ASN A 134 -19.18 2.49 -8.84
CA ASN A 134 -20.36 1.78 -9.35
C ASN A 134 -20.35 0.30 -8.97
N GLY A 135 -19.18 -0.35 -8.99
CA GLY A 135 -19.02 -1.71 -8.53
C GLY A 135 -19.35 -1.88 -7.05
N THR A 136 -18.94 -0.92 -6.23
CA THR A 136 -19.27 -0.89 -4.80
C THR A 136 -20.77 -0.72 -4.57
N ASP A 137 -21.39 0.22 -5.28
CA ASP A 137 -22.83 0.47 -5.20
C ASP A 137 -23.64 -0.74 -5.66
N PHE A 138 -23.21 -1.41 -6.73
CA PHE A 138 -23.83 -2.64 -7.19
C PHE A 138 -23.76 -3.75 -6.12
N VAL A 139 -22.59 -3.95 -5.51
CA VAL A 139 -22.41 -4.94 -4.44
C VAL A 139 -23.30 -4.62 -3.23
N LEU A 140 -23.39 -3.35 -2.85
CA LEU A 140 -24.26 -2.90 -1.76
C LEU A 140 -25.74 -3.08 -2.11
N ALA A 141 -26.15 -2.82 -3.36
CA ALA A 141 -27.52 -2.97 -3.84
C ALA A 141 -27.96 -4.45 -3.87
N THR A 142 -27.04 -5.40 -4.06
CA THR A 142 -27.36 -6.84 -3.99
C THR A 142 -27.60 -7.36 -2.57
N GLY A 143 -27.66 -6.46 -1.57
CA GLY A 143 -27.90 -6.83 -0.19
C GLY A 143 -26.66 -7.42 0.51
N PHE A 144 -25.50 -7.39 -0.14
CA PHE A 144 -24.24 -7.64 0.50
C PHE A 144 -23.94 -6.44 1.41
N THR A 145 -24.79 -6.27 2.43
CA THR A 145 -24.45 -5.37 3.50
C THR A 145 -23.17 -5.93 4.11
N ALA A 146 -22.11 -5.15 4.05
CA ALA A 146 -20.98 -5.33 4.94
C ALA A 146 -21.44 -4.99 6.37
N THR A 147 -22.47 -5.72 6.84
CA THR A 147 -22.72 -5.85 8.26
C THR A 147 -21.39 -6.32 8.79
N LYS A 148 -20.76 -5.45 9.57
CA LYS A 148 -19.46 -5.74 10.20
C LYS A 148 -19.61 -7.11 10.89
N PRO A 149 -19.29 -8.23 10.22
CA PRO A 149 -19.42 -9.49 10.92
C PRO A 149 -18.41 -9.39 12.05
N ASN A 150 -18.82 -9.84 13.24
CA ASN A 150 -17.86 -10.17 14.29
C ASN A 150 -17.05 -11.36 13.79
N SER A 151 -16.28 -11.10 12.75
CA SER A 151 -15.41 -12.11 12.16
C SER A 151 -14.33 -12.45 13.19
N PRO A 152 -14.11 -13.73 13.50
CA PRO A 152 -13.05 -14.16 14.40
C PRO A 152 -11.69 -13.64 13.91
N ILE A 153 -11.52 -13.47 12.61
CA ILE A 153 -10.33 -12.86 12.01
C ILE A 153 -10.19 -11.39 12.45
N LYS A 154 -11.29 -10.62 12.41
CA LYS A 154 -11.27 -9.21 12.84
C LYS A 154 -11.01 -9.08 14.34
N ALA A 155 -11.59 -9.97 15.14
CA ALA A 155 -11.33 -10.05 16.57
C ALA A 155 -9.86 -10.41 16.84
N GLY A 156 -9.29 -11.36 16.11
CA GLY A 156 -7.88 -11.74 16.19
C GLY A 156 -6.94 -10.62 15.79
N ILE A 157 -7.23 -9.88 14.71
CA ILE A 157 -6.45 -8.70 14.28
C ILE A 157 -6.48 -7.62 15.35
N LYS A 158 -7.68 -7.33 15.90
CA LYS A 158 -7.85 -6.32 16.95
C LYS A 158 -7.11 -6.75 18.24
N TRP A 159 -7.22 -8.01 18.62
CA TRP A 159 -6.51 -8.56 19.77
C TRP A 159 -5.00 -8.46 19.58
N GLY A 160 -4.47 -8.92 18.45
CA GLY A 160 -3.04 -8.86 18.13
C GLY A 160 -2.50 -7.42 18.10
N SER A 161 -3.23 -6.49 17.46
CA SER A 161 -2.83 -5.08 17.42
C SER A 161 -2.85 -4.43 18.82
N ASN A 162 -3.88 -4.72 19.63
CA ASN A 162 -3.97 -4.17 20.98
C ASN A 162 -2.85 -4.71 21.89
N ASN A 163 -2.56 -6.00 21.86
CA ASN A 163 -1.48 -6.58 22.67
C ASN A 163 -0.12 -5.96 22.34
N ILE A 164 0.16 -5.71 21.07
CA ILE A 164 1.40 -5.02 20.66
C ILE A 164 1.39 -3.58 21.18
N LEU A 165 0.27 -2.88 21.10
CA LEU A 165 0.14 -1.51 21.58
C LEU A 165 0.27 -1.43 23.11
N ASP A 166 -0.38 -2.35 23.83
CA ASP A 166 -0.31 -2.42 25.29
C ASP A 166 1.11 -2.77 25.74
N GLY A 167 1.77 -3.71 25.05
CA GLY A 167 3.18 -4.04 25.28
C GLY A 167 4.12 -2.85 25.06
N LEU A 168 3.88 -2.06 24.01
CA LEU A 168 4.66 -0.85 23.72
C LEU A 168 4.39 0.26 24.77
N SER A 169 3.14 0.45 25.19
CA SER A 169 2.76 1.44 26.19
C SER A 169 3.27 1.08 27.60
N SER A 170 3.50 -0.20 27.87
CA SER A 170 4.06 -0.66 29.15
C SER A 170 5.56 -0.39 29.31
N ILE A 171 6.25 0.01 28.23
CA ILE A 171 7.66 0.44 28.32
C ILE A 171 7.70 1.81 29.00
N PRO A 172 8.41 1.97 30.16
CA PRO A 172 8.39 3.20 30.96
C PRO A 172 8.81 4.46 30.17
N PHE A 173 9.66 4.28 29.15
CA PHE A 173 10.10 5.37 28.28
C PHE A 173 8.98 5.86 27.35
N ILE A 174 8.06 4.96 26.94
CA ILE A 174 6.98 5.27 25.99
C ILE A 174 5.73 5.74 26.76
N GLY A 175 5.43 5.16 27.91
CA GLY A 175 4.24 5.48 28.72
C GLY A 175 4.26 6.90 29.34
N ASN A 176 5.43 7.49 29.52
CA ASN A 176 5.61 8.84 30.11
C ASN A 176 5.91 9.94 29.07
N LEU A 177 5.62 9.70 27.80
CA LEU A 177 5.91 10.63 26.72
C LEU A 177 4.97 11.86 26.76
N SER A 178 5.55 13.07 26.82
CA SER A 178 4.84 14.35 26.68
C SER A 178 4.21 14.51 25.28
N GLU A 179 3.35 15.50 25.09
CA GLU A 179 2.60 15.71 23.84
C GLU A 179 3.48 15.71 22.55
N ASN A 180 4.72 16.18 22.64
CA ASN A 180 5.69 16.12 21.55
C ASN A 180 6.19 14.67 21.25
N SER A 181 5.98 13.78 22.15
CA SER A 181 6.48 12.40 22.10
C SER A 181 5.49 11.42 21.48
N TYR A 182 4.20 11.81 21.29
CA TYR A 182 3.26 11.02 20.50
C TYR A 182 3.75 10.80 19.06
N ARG A 183 4.52 11.76 18.53
CA ARG A 183 5.16 11.64 17.21
C ARG A 183 6.19 10.51 17.19
N VAL A 184 7.03 10.41 18.22
CA VAL A 184 8.00 9.31 18.36
C VAL A 184 7.30 7.96 18.44
N TYR A 185 6.22 7.89 19.22
CA TYR A 185 5.39 6.68 19.31
C TYR A 185 4.75 6.31 17.97
N ALA A 186 4.22 7.28 17.23
CA ALA A 186 3.65 7.08 15.91
C ALA A 186 4.69 6.55 14.92
N VAL A 187 5.89 7.16 14.91
CA VAL A 187 7.01 6.71 14.05
C VAL A 187 7.44 5.29 14.41
N LEU A 188 7.53 4.96 15.70
CA LEU A 188 7.84 3.60 16.15
C LEU A 188 6.80 2.59 15.68
N LEU A 189 5.50 2.93 15.78
CA LEU A 189 4.42 2.08 15.28
C LEU A 189 4.54 1.85 13.77
N ILE A 190 4.85 2.88 13.01
CA ILE A 190 5.04 2.80 11.56
C ILE A 190 6.25 1.91 11.24
N ILE A 191 7.38 2.09 11.93
CA ILE A 191 8.58 1.26 11.73
C ILE A 191 8.29 -0.21 12.04
N ILE A 192 7.61 -0.49 13.16
CA ILE A 192 7.22 -1.86 13.54
C ILE A 192 6.28 -2.43 12.49
N ALA A 193 5.27 -1.67 12.05
CA ALA A 193 4.33 -2.11 11.03
C ALA A 193 5.06 -2.46 9.72
N ILE A 194 5.95 -1.59 9.26
CA ILE A 194 6.76 -1.82 8.06
C ILE A 194 7.62 -3.06 8.24
N THR A 195 8.31 -3.22 9.38
CA THR A 195 9.15 -4.39 9.65
C THR A 195 8.34 -5.69 9.57
N PHE A 196 7.15 -5.72 10.16
CA PHE A 196 6.24 -6.88 10.07
C PHE A 196 5.61 -7.10 8.69
N ILE A 197 5.59 -6.10 7.83
CA ILE A 197 5.17 -6.26 6.43
C ILE A 197 6.27 -6.97 5.64
N PHE A 198 7.55 -6.69 5.96
CA PHE A 198 8.71 -7.27 5.29
C PHE A 198 9.13 -8.66 5.84
N LEU A 199 8.69 -9.05 7.00
CA LEU A 199 8.85 -10.39 7.56
C LEU A 199 7.74 -11.35 7.13
#